data_732f1d755cd162697f715d6f416d9d4f
#
_entry.id   732f1d755cd162697f715d6f416d9d4f
#
_cell.length_a   1.000
_cell.length_b   1.000
_cell.length_c   1.000
_cell.angle_alpha   90.00
_cell.angle_beta   90.00
_cell.angle_gamma   90.00
#
_symmetry.space_group_name_H-M   'P 1'
#
loop_
_entity.id
_entity.type
_entity.pdbx_description
1 polymer ?
#
loop_
_entity_poly.entity_id
_entity_poly.type
_entity_poly.pdbx_seq_one_letter_code
_entity_poly.pdbx_strand_id
1 'polypeptide(L)'
;MFQNLFRRAPDLSGVELLFISRDDCHLCDKALAVVEEARQRQPFQLRIVKMVEGDEWYERYWDKIPVGLVNGVMLFKYRVTAEELLAKLRVRATAP
;
A
#
# COMPACT_ATOMS: atom_id res chain seq x y z
N MET A 1 -9.07 14.24 -29.45
CA MET A 1 -10.44 14.04 -28.99
C MET A 1 -10.60 12.75 -28.23
N PHE A 2 -10.36 11.67 -28.86
CA PHE A 2 -10.52 10.38 -28.19
C PHE A 2 -9.49 10.16 -27.11
N GLN A 3 -8.47 10.98 -27.06
CA GLN A 3 -7.45 10.87 -26.04
C GLN A 3 -8.03 10.93 -24.64
N ASN A 4 -9.01 11.83 -24.45
CA ASN A 4 -9.61 11.97 -23.14
C ASN A 4 -10.42 10.76 -22.75
N LEU A 5 -11.05 10.13 -23.75
CA LEU A 5 -11.83 8.93 -23.49
C LEU A 5 -10.96 7.76 -23.11
N PHE A 6 -9.72 7.77 -23.55
CA PHE A 6 -8.78 6.66 -23.30
C PHE A 6 -7.69 7.03 -22.32
N ARG A 7 -7.90 8.11 -21.58
CA ARG A 7 -6.93 8.48 -20.57
C ARG A 7 -6.80 7.35 -19.57
N ARG A 8 -5.60 6.93 -19.35
CA ARG A 8 -5.31 5.87 -18.42
C ARG A 8 -5.15 6.42 -17.04
N ALA A 9 -5.39 5.57 -16.03
CA ALA A 9 -4.98 5.87 -14.68
C ALA A 9 -3.47 6.08 -14.67
N PRO A 10 -2.94 6.86 -13.72
CA PRO A 10 -1.50 7.04 -13.60
C PRO A 10 -0.79 5.69 -13.53
N ASP A 11 0.37 5.62 -14.14
CA ASP A 11 1.21 4.44 -14.11
C ASP A 11 1.77 4.26 -12.70
N LEU A 12 1.53 3.10 -12.11
CA LEU A 12 1.98 2.80 -10.75
C LEU A 12 3.25 1.97 -10.70
N SER A 13 3.85 1.66 -11.86
CA SER A 13 5.01 0.76 -11.89
C SER A 13 6.20 1.29 -11.11
N GLY A 14 6.33 2.61 -10.98
CA GLY A 14 7.40 3.22 -10.20
C GLY A 14 7.03 3.52 -8.77
N VAL A 15 5.83 3.16 -8.34
CA VAL A 15 5.37 3.42 -6.97
C VAL A 15 5.61 2.18 -6.14
N GLU A 16 6.28 2.34 -5.01
CA GLU A 16 6.50 1.23 -4.09
C GLU A 16 5.66 1.42 -2.84
N LEU A 17 4.80 0.44 -2.57
CA LEU A 17 4.06 0.39 -1.33
C LEU A 17 4.89 -0.38 -0.30
N LEU A 18 5.18 0.26 0.82
CA LEU A 18 5.82 -0.39 1.95
C LEU A 18 4.72 -0.90 2.87
N PHE A 19 4.65 -2.20 3.03
CA PHE A 19 3.63 -2.86 3.82
C PHE A 19 4.27 -3.36 5.12
N ILE A 20 3.87 -2.75 6.23
CA ILE A 20 4.44 -3.08 7.54
C ILE A 20 3.49 -3.98 8.29
N SER A 21 4.00 -5.12 8.69
CA SER A 21 3.23 -6.17 9.37
C SER A 21 4.09 -6.83 10.43
N ARG A 22 3.60 -7.90 11.01
CA ARG A 22 4.39 -8.77 11.87
C ARG A 22 3.85 -10.19 11.73
N ASP A 23 4.59 -11.15 12.27
CA ASP A 23 4.13 -12.53 12.32
C ASP A 23 2.89 -12.64 13.23
N ASP A 24 2.10 -13.67 12.98
CA ASP A 24 0.91 -13.96 13.79
C ASP A 24 -0.08 -12.79 13.86
N CYS A 25 -0.23 -12.10 12.73
CA CYS A 25 -1.14 -10.96 12.64
C CYS A 25 -2.21 -11.29 11.60
N HIS A 26 -3.37 -11.70 12.08
CA HIS A 26 -4.46 -12.10 11.19
C HIS A 26 -4.96 -10.95 10.33
N LEU A 27 -5.03 -9.76 10.92
CA LEU A 27 -5.45 -8.56 10.20
C LEU A 27 -4.44 -8.20 9.12
N CYS A 28 -3.15 -8.44 9.38
CA CYS A 28 -2.10 -8.22 8.39
C CYS A 28 -2.27 -9.17 7.20
N ASP A 29 -2.60 -10.43 7.47
CA ASP A 29 -2.82 -11.42 6.42
C ASP A 29 -3.97 -11.01 5.51
N LYS A 30 -5.05 -10.53 6.10
CA LYS A 30 -6.20 -10.07 5.33
C LYS A 30 -5.85 -8.86 4.47
N ALA A 31 -5.13 -7.90 5.04
CA ALA A 31 -4.75 -6.71 4.31
C ALA A 31 -3.78 -7.05 3.18
N LEU A 32 -2.88 -7.98 3.39
CA LEU A 32 -1.95 -8.38 2.34
C LEU A 32 -2.69 -9.00 1.16
N ALA A 33 -3.72 -9.79 1.43
CA ALA A 33 -4.54 -10.36 0.35
C ALA A 33 -5.18 -9.25 -0.49
N VAL A 34 -5.65 -8.19 0.17
CA VAL A 34 -6.23 -7.03 -0.52
C VAL A 34 -5.17 -6.31 -1.36
N VAL A 35 -3.97 -6.14 -0.81
CA VAL A 35 -2.86 -5.51 -1.52
C VAL A 35 -2.51 -6.31 -2.79
N GLU A 36 -2.46 -7.64 -2.67
CA GLU A 36 -2.16 -8.47 -3.84
C GLU A 36 -3.27 -8.41 -4.88
N GLU A 37 -4.50 -8.35 -4.46
CA GLU A 37 -5.61 -8.15 -5.38
C GLU A 37 -5.47 -6.84 -6.13
N ALA A 38 -5.13 -5.77 -5.43
CA ALA A 38 -4.92 -4.46 -6.05
C ALA A 38 -3.79 -4.52 -7.07
N ARG A 39 -2.69 -5.22 -6.74
CA ARG A 39 -1.55 -5.36 -7.66
C ARG A 39 -1.93 -6.12 -8.93
N GLN A 40 -2.83 -7.06 -8.83
CA GLN A 40 -3.29 -7.78 -10.02
C GLN A 40 -4.12 -6.88 -10.93
N ARG A 41 -4.86 -5.94 -10.35
CA ARG A 41 -5.65 -5.00 -11.14
C ARG A 41 -4.78 -3.92 -11.79
N GLN A 42 -3.81 -3.39 -11.04
CA GLN A 42 -2.90 -2.37 -11.54
C GLN A 42 -1.56 -2.55 -10.84
N PRO A 43 -0.54 -3.04 -11.55
CA PRO A 43 0.74 -3.39 -10.93
C PRO A 43 1.46 -2.20 -10.30
N PHE A 44 2.03 -2.44 -9.14
CA PHE A 44 2.92 -1.53 -8.44
C PHE A 44 3.92 -2.37 -7.66
N GLN A 45 4.97 -1.73 -7.16
CA GLN A 45 5.99 -2.44 -6.40
C GLN A 45 5.55 -2.59 -4.96
N LEU A 46 5.91 -3.71 -4.37
CA LEU A 46 5.55 -4.02 -2.99
C LEU A 46 6.78 -4.44 -2.21
N ARG A 47 6.97 -3.82 -1.07
CA ARG A 47 8.00 -4.22 -0.12
C ARG A 47 7.32 -4.53 1.19
N ILE A 48 7.57 -5.72 1.72
CA ILE A 48 6.98 -6.18 2.97
C ILE A 48 8.03 -6.11 4.06
N VAL A 49 7.67 -5.47 5.16
CA VAL A 49 8.51 -5.44 6.35
C VAL A 49 7.74 -6.10 7.47
N LYS A 50 8.36 -7.11 8.08
CA LYS A 50 7.83 -7.74 9.28
C LYS A 50 8.60 -7.18 10.46
N MET A 51 7.95 -6.31 11.21
CA MET A 51 8.60 -5.70 12.35
C MET A 51 8.76 -6.69 13.49
N VAL A 52 9.79 -6.49 14.27
CA VAL A 52 10.03 -7.27 15.49
C VAL A 52 10.19 -6.30 16.65
N GLU A 53 9.85 -6.77 17.84
CA GLU A 53 9.98 -5.95 19.04
C GLU A 53 11.40 -5.42 19.16
N GLY A 54 11.52 -4.12 19.39
CA GLY A 54 12.80 -3.47 19.55
C GLY A 54 13.36 -2.80 18.30
N ASP A 55 12.79 -3.05 17.10
CA ASP A 55 13.27 -2.34 15.92
C ASP A 55 12.53 -1.01 15.76
N GLU A 56 13.02 -0.17 14.85
CA GLU A 56 12.46 1.17 14.66
C GLU A 56 11.04 1.14 14.09
N TRP A 57 10.72 0.11 13.30
CA TRP A 57 9.37 -0.05 12.77
C TRP A 57 8.39 -0.35 13.89
N TYR A 58 8.80 -1.20 14.81
CA TYR A 58 7.99 -1.56 15.96
C TYR A 58 7.68 -0.34 16.81
N GLU A 59 8.69 0.47 17.12
CA GLU A 59 8.52 1.66 17.94
C GLU A 59 7.49 2.61 17.35
N ARG A 60 7.46 2.69 16.03
CA ARG A 60 6.61 3.64 15.34
C ARG A 60 5.21 3.10 15.05
N TYR A 61 5.08 1.81 14.77
CA TYR A 61 3.85 1.26 14.19
C TYR A 61 3.24 0.07 14.93
N TRP A 62 3.75 -0.29 16.10
CA TRP A 62 3.31 -1.52 16.77
C TRP A 62 1.79 -1.58 16.99
N ASP A 63 1.14 -0.44 17.16
CA ASP A 63 -0.30 -0.37 17.42
C ASP A 63 -1.09 0.07 16.17
N LYS A 64 -0.46 0.10 15.01
CA LYS A 64 -1.09 0.60 13.79
C LYS A 64 -1.13 -0.40 12.64
N ILE A 65 -0.52 -1.55 12.82
CA ILE A 65 -0.40 -2.52 11.74
C ILE A 65 -1.73 -3.21 11.45
N PRO A 66 -1.94 -3.61 10.19
CA PRO A 66 -1.03 -3.40 9.05
C PRO A 66 -1.04 -1.94 8.60
N VAL A 67 0.12 -1.46 8.13
CA VAL A 67 0.29 -0.08 7.66
C VAL A 67 0.83 -0.12 6.26
N GLY A 68 0.30 0.74 5.39
CA GLY A 68 0.85 0.94 4.05
C GLY A 68 1.39 2.34 3.90
N LEU A 69 2.64 2.45 3.48
CA LEU A 69 3.32 3.73 3.27
C LEU A 69 3.83 3.84 1.85
N VAL A 70 3.78 5.05 1.29
CA VAL A 70 4.47 5.38 0.06
C VAL A 70 5.31 6.62 0.33
N ASN A 71 6.61 6.51 0.16
CA ASN A 71 7.55 7.60 0.42
C ASN A 71 7.31 8.24 1.78
N GLY A 72 7.06 7.42 2.79
CA GLY A 72 6.86 7.90 4.16
C GLY A 72 5.45 8.40 4.45
N VAL A 73 4.56 8.44 3.45
CA VAL A 73 3.20 8.90 3.65
C VAL A 73 2.29 7.71 3.90
N MET A 74 1.56 7.73 5.01
CA MET A 74 0.67 6.63 5.36
C MET A 74 -0.58 6.68 4.49
N LEU A 75 -0.81 5.62 3.72
CA LEU A 75 -2.00 5.50 2.90
C LEU A 75 -3.13 4.79 3.64
N PHE A 76 -2.79 3.85 4.50
CA PHE A 76 -3.80 3.16 5.30
C PHE A 76 -3.18 2.56 6.55
N LYS A 77 -4.04 2.27 7.50
CA LYS A 77 -3.72 1.45 8.67
C LYS A 77 -4.92 0.56 8.97
N TYR A 78 -4.65 -0.60 9.50
CA TYR A 78 -5.62 -1.62 9.90
C TYR A 78 -6.34 -2.27 8.72
N ARG A 79 -7.08 -1.53 7.94
CA ARG A 79 -7.92 -2.07 6.87
C ARG A 79 -7.86 -1.19 5.65
N VAL A 80 -8.07 -1.79 4.49
CA VAL A 80 -8.14 -1.07 3.23
C VAL A 80 -8.86 -1.97 2.23
N THR A 81 -9.60 -1.37 1.29
CA THR A 81 -10.13 -2.10 0.15
C THR A 81 -9.20 -1.90 -1.04
N ALA A 82 -9.30 -2.78 -2.03
CA ALA A 82 -8.49 -2.65 -3.23
C ALA A 82 -8.76 -1.33 -3.94
N GLU A 83 -10.03 -0.92 -4.02
CA GLU A 83 -10.41 0.34 -4.64
C GLU A 83 -9.80 1.53 -3.92
N GLU A 84 -9.88 1.53 -2.59
CA GLU A 84 -9.32 2.62 -1.79
C GLU A 84 -7.80 2.69 -1.96
N LEU A 85 -7.15 1.54 -1.93
CA LEU A 85 -5.71 1.50 -2.06
C LEU A 85 -5.27 2.04 -3.43
N LEU A 86 -5.89 1.55 -4.49
CA LEU A 86 -5.54 2.00 -5.84
C LEU A 86 -5.78 3.49 -6.01
N ALA A 87 -6.89 4.01 -5.48
CA ALA A 87 -7.16 5.44 -5.56
C ALA A 87 -6.07 6.25 -4.87
N LYS A 88 -5.64 5.81 -3.69
CA LYS A 88 -4.60 6.51 -2.94
C LYS A 88 -3.24 6.40 -3.61
N LEU A 89 -2.93 5.24 -4.19
CA LEU A 89 -1.69 5.07 -4.93
C LEU A 89 -1.64 5.98 -6.15
N ARG A 90 -2.76 6.13 -6.86
CA ARG A 90 -2.83 7.01 -8.03
C ARG A 90 -2.58 8.46 -7.65
N VAL A 91 -3.11 8.89 -6.52
CA VAL A 91 -2.84 10.24 -6.02
C VAL A 91 -1.36 10.41 -5.75
N ARG A 92 -0.71 9.44 -5.13
CA ARG A 92 0.73 9.53 -4.87
C ARG A 92 1.55 9.50 -6.15
N ALA A 93 1.11 8.75 -7.15
CA ALA A 93 1.83 8.66 -8.42
C ALA A 93 1.85 9.99 -9.18
N THR A 94 0.82 10.81 -8.99
CA THR A 94 0.72 12.11 -9.66
C THR A 94 1.18 13.27 -8.80
N ALA A 95 1.47 13.03 -7.53
CA ALA A 95 1.91 14.09 -6.62
C ALA A 95 3.32 14.54 -6.98
N PRO A 96 3.60 15.85 -6.86
CA PRO A 96 4.95 16.36 -7.12
C PRO A 96 5.98 15.78 -6.16
#